data_b81e89d01d01b7ac2bd82829c7494f6b
#
_entry.id   b81e89d01d01b7ac2bd82829c7494f6b
#
_cell.length_a   1.000
_cell.length_b   1.000
_cell.length_c   1.000
_cell.angle_alpha   90.00
_cell.angle_beta   90.00
_cell.angle_gamma   90.00
#
_symmetry.space_group_name_H-M   'P 1'
#
loop_
_entity.id
_entity.type
_entity.pdbx_description
1 polymer ?
#
loop_
_entity_poly.entity_id
_entity_poly.type
_entity_poly.pdbx_seq_one_letter_code
_entity_poly.pdbx_strand_id
1 'polypeptide(L)'
;MQINIETGVESIDVTRNGEIVGQIKFSTSDPALLRRLREVQTKADELMKTSKLDSSDDLDAQLDEADRLDKKMRALLDWAFGAPVSDIVFGDSYCFTTSGGVTGMEQFLAGVTPGIEAAFKREVKAAEEHRMKYLEKYKK
;
A
#
# COMPACT_ATOMS: atom_id res chain seq x y z
N MET A 1 -3.80 30.52 -17.22
CA MET A 1 -2.99 29.48 -17.89
C MET A 1 -3.03 28.22 -17.05
N GLN A 2 -3.22 27.07 -17.67
CA GLN A 2 -3.19 25.79 -17.00
C GLN A 2 -2.08 24.93 -17.60
N ILE A 3 -1.42 24.15 -16.74
CA ILE A 3 -0.44 23.16 -17.17
C ILE A 3 -0.92 21.82 -16.63
N ASN A 4 -1.04 20.82 -17.49
CA ASN A 4 -1.40 19.46 -17.09
C ASN A 4 -0.16 18.58 -17.11
N ILE A 5 0.06 17.85 -16.03
CA ILE A 5 1.17 16.88 -15.91
C ILE A 5 0.59 15.51 -15.67
N GLU A 6 0.92 14.58 -16.55
CA GLU A 6 0.52 13.18 -16.40
C GLU A 6 1.58 12.44 -15.58
N THR A 7 1.13 11.72 -14.56
CA THR A 7 2.02 10.96 -13.67
C THR A 7 1.85 9.44 -13.79
N GLY A 8 1.14 8.99 -14.82
CA GLY A 8 0.98 7.57 -15.10
C GLY A 8 0.16 6.84 -14.05
N VAL A 9 -1.04 7.33 -13.74
CA VAL A 9 -1.91 6.72 -12.72
C VAL A 9 -2.52 5.42 -13.24
N GLU A 10 -2.34 4.35 -12.47
CA GLU A 10 -3.05 3.07 -12.65
C GLU A 10 -3.96 2.81 -11.46
N SER A 11 -4.96 1.95 -11.67
CA SER A 11 -5.85 1.51 -10.59
C SER A 11 -5.78 0.01 -10.40
N ILE A 12 -5.98 -0.40 -9.15
CA ILE A 12 -6.01 -1.80 -8.73
C ILE A 12 -7.39 -2.07 -8.13
N ASP A 13 -8.06 -3.12 -8.59
CA ASP A 13 -9.29 -3.60 -7.96
C ASP A 13 -8.93 -4.32 -6.67
N VAL A 14 -9.60 -3.96 -5.58
CA VAL A 14 -9.43 -4.63 -4.29
C VAL A 14 -10.62 -5.55 -4.08
N THR A 15 -10.35 -6.81 -3.77
CA THR A 15 -11.38 -7.77 -3.40
C THR A 15 -11.21 -8.17 -1.93
N ARG A 16 -12.32 -8.43 -1.29
CA ARG A 16 -12.37 -8.95 0.08
C ARG A 16 -13.35 -10.11 0.10
N ASN A 17 -12.86 -11.29 0.48
CA ASN A 17 -13.65 -12.54 0.43
C ASN A 17 -14.26 -12.79 -0.95
N GLY A 18 -13.52 -12.47 -2.01
CA GLY A 18 -13.93 -12.69 -3.40
C GLY A 18 -14.82 -11.63 -4.02
N GLU A 19 -15.22 -10.60 -3.28
CA GLU A 19 -16.04 -9.51 -3.79
C GLU A 19 -15.24 -8.23 -3.98
N ILE A 20 -15.49 -7.52 -5.08
CA ILE A 20 -14.84 -6.23 -5.34
C ILE A 20 -15.39 -5.21 -4.35
N VAL A 21 -14.51 -4.61 -3.54
CA VAL A 21 -14.90 -3.61 -2.53
C VAL A 21 -14.47 -2.19 -2.90
N GLY A 22 -13.63 -2.02 -3.90
CA GLY A 22 -13.21 -0.72 -4.37
C GLY A 22 -11.97 -0.78 -5.24
N GLN A 23 -11.45 0.41 -5.56
CA GLN A 23 -10.25 0.55 -6.36
C GLN A 23 -9.26 1.46 -5.65
N ILE A 24 -7.99 1.17 -5.82
CA ILE A 24 -6.88 1.99 -5.34
C ILE A 24 -6.13 2.52 -6.55
N LYS A 25 -5.85 3.81 -6.55
CA LYS A 25 -5.06 4.47 -7.60
C LYS A 25 -3.66 4.75 -7.10
N PHE A 26 -2.67 4.57 -7.97
CA PHE A 26 -1.27 4.86 -7.63
C PHE A 26 -0.53 5.37 -8.86
N SER A 27 0.55 6.12 -8.62
CA SER A 27 1.45 6.55 -9.69
C SER A 27 2.42 5.43 -10.04
N THR A 28 2.50 5.10 -11.34
CA THR A 28 3.36 4.04 -11.85
C THR A 28 4.84 4.42 -11.88
N SER A 29 5.16 5.70 -11.78
CA SER A 29 6.52 6.23 -11.95
C SER A 29 7.14 6.79 -10.67
N ASP A 30 6.44 6.70 -9.54
CA ASP A 30 6.92 7.27 -8.27
C ASP A 30 7.59 6.20 -7.39
N PRO A 31 8.93 6.16 -7.34
CA PRO A 31 9.63 5.20 -6.49
C PRO A 31 9.41 5.45 -4.98
N ALA A 32 8.95 6.64 -4.60
CA ALA A 32 8.66 6.96 -3.21
C ALA A 32 7.53 6.08 -2.66
N LEU A 33 6.58 5.67 -3.51
CA LEU A 33 5.51 4.75 -3.09
C LEU A 33 6.10 3.41 -2.61
N LEU A 34 7.03 2.82 -3.37
CA LEU A 34 7.68 1.56 -2.98
C LEU A 34 8.46 1.71 -1.68
N ARG A 35 9.14 2.84 -1.49
CA ARG A 35 9.86 3.13 -0.25
C ARG A 35 8.90 3.22 0.93
N ARG A 36 7.78 3.93 0.76
CA ARG A 36 6.77 4.05 1.80
C ARG A 36 6.13 2.70 2.14
N LEU A 37 5.88 1.85 1.15
CA LEU A 37 5.34 0.50 1.40
C LEU A 37 6.31 -0.37 2.22
N ARG A 38 7.62 -0.25 1.97
CA ARG A 38 8.63 -0.92 2.80
C ARG A 38 8.59 -0.42 4.25
N GLU A 39 8.44 0.89 4.43
CA GLU A 39 8.30 1.47 5.78
C GLU A 39 7.03 0.99 6.48
N VAL A 40 5.92 0.88 5.75
CA VAL A 40 4.67 0.34 6.29
C VAL A 40 4.90 -1.08 6.80
N GLN A 41 5.54 -1.93 6.03
CA GLN A 41 5.82 -3.30 6.42
C GLN A 41 6.66 -3.36 7.71
N THR A 42 7.74 -2.60 7.76
CA THR A 42 8.63 -2.57 8.95
C THR A 42 7.90 -2.04 10.17
N LYS A 43 7.19 -0.92 10.03
CA LYS A 43 6.48 -0.29 11.15
C LYS A 43 5.29 -1.12 11.62
N ALA A 44 4.58 -1.77 10.70
CA ALA A 44 3.47 -2.66 11.06
C ALA A 44 3.99 -3.86 11.87
N ASP A 45 5.10 -4.47 11.45
CA ASP A 45 5.73 -5.55 12.19
C ASP A 45 6.16 -5.11 13.60
N GLU A 46 6.74 -3.93 13.72
CA GLU A 46 7.12 -3.36 15.02
C GLU A 46 5.90 -3.15 15.92
N LEU A 47 4.82 -2.60 15.37
CA LEU A 47 3.58 -2.39 16.12
C LEU A 47 3.00 -3.71 16.63
N MET A 48 3.01 -4.75 15.80
CA MET A 48 2.52 -6.07 16.23
C MET A 48 3.40 -6.67 17.32
N LYS A 49 4.73 -6.54 17.23
CA LYS A 49 5.67 -7.08 18.23
C LYS A 49 5.58 -6.36 19.57
N THR A 50 5.34 -5.04 19.55
CA THR A 50 5.27 -4.24 20.77
C THR A 50 3.86 -4.10 21.31
N SER A 51 2.88 -4.68 20.64
CA SER A 51 1.48 -4.67 21.04
C SER A 51 1.28 -5.39 22.38
N LYS A 52 0.40 -4.84 23.21
CA LYS A 52 0.03 -5.40 24.51
C LYS A 52 -1.30 -6.15 24.46
N LEU A 53 -1.71 -6.62 23.30
CA LEU A 53 -2.99 -7.32 23.12
C LEU A 53 -3.16 -8.51 24.06
N ASP A 54 -2.08 -9.26 24.29
CA ASP A 54 -2.10 -10.48 25.09
C ASP A 54 -1.62 -10.27 26.54
N SER A 55 -1.35 -9.02 26.94
CA SER A 55 -0.73 -8.73 28.23
C SER A 55 -1.71 -8.47 29.35
N SER A 56 -3.02 -8.44 29.08
CA SER A 56 -4.07 -8.16 30.04
C SER A 56 -5.17 -9.21 29.98
N ASP A 57 -5.70 -9.61 31.15
CA ASP A 57 -6.88 -10.46 31.24
C ASP A 57 -8.18 -9.65 31.13
N ASP A 58 -8.10 -8.31 31.12
CA ASP A 58 -9.24 -7.43 30.98
C ASP A 58 -9.61 -7.31 29.50
N LEU A 59 -10.79 -7.80 29.13
CA LEU A 59 -11.29 -7.77 27.76
C LEU A 59 -11.42 -6.34 27.22
N ASP A 60 -11.91 -5.40 28.05
CA ASP A 60 -12.08 -4.02 27.60
C ASP A 60 -10.73 -3.38 27.28
N ALA A 61 -9.70 -3.64 28.10
CA ALA A 61 -8.35 -3.16 27.82
C ALA A 61 -7.77 -3.78 26.54
N GLN A 62 -8.04 -5.05 26.28
CA GLN A 62 -7.61 -5.73 25.06
C GLN A 62 -8.29 -5.13 23.83
N LEU A 63 -9.59 -4.84 23.91
CA LEU A 63 -10.34 -4.23 22.80
C LEU A 63 -9.86 -2.80 22.52
N ASP A 64 -9.58 -2.02 23.56
CA ASP A 64 -9.02 -0.67 23.40
C ASP A 64 -7.66 -0.70 22.72
N GLU A 65 -6.81 -1.66 23.11
CA GLU A 65 -5.50 -1.85 22.47
C GLU A 65 -5.64 -2.28 21.02
N ALA A 66 -6.60 -3.16 20.71
CA ALA A 66 -6.89 -3.57 19.36
C ALA A 66 -7.30 -2.39 18.47
N ASP A 67 -8.19 -1.53 18.98
CA ASP A 67 -8.63 -0.33 18.27
C ASP A 67 -7.46 0.63 18.02
N ARG A 68 -6.62 0.83 19.04
CA ARG A 68 -5.43 1.69 18.93
C ARG A 68 -4.46 1.17 17.86
N LEU A 69 -4.18 -0.13 17.89
CA LEU A 69 -3.28 -0.78 16.95
C LEU A 69 -3.81 -0.67 15.52
N ASP A 70 -5.09 -0.97 15.33
CA ASP A 70 -5.75 -0.90 14.02
C ASP A 70 -5.67 0.50 13.42
N LYS A 71 -5.99 1.52 14.21
CA LYS A 71 -5.92 2.92 13.75
C LYS A 71 -4.52 3.31 13.32
N LYS A 72 -3.51 2.92 14.08
CA LYS A 72 -2.11 3.22 13.72
C LYS A 72 -1.67 2.53 12.44
N MET A 73 -2.02 1.26 12.28
CA MET A 73 -1.66 0.49 11.08
C MET A 73 -2.38 1.03 9.85
N ARG A 74 -3.67 1.37 9.96
CA ARG A 74 -4.42 1.99 8.87
C ARG A 74 -3.84 3.33 8.47
N ALA A 75 -3.44 4.15 9.43
CA ALA A 75 -2.82 5.45 9.16
C ALA A 75 -1.51 5.32 8.38
N LEU A 76 -0.72 4.29 8.67
CA LEU A 76 0.51 4.00 7.91
C LEU A 76 0.20 3.69 6.44
N LEU A 77 -0.81 2.86 6.20
CA LEU A 77 -1.19 2.49 4.85
C LEU A 77 -1.71 3.70 4.07
N ASP A 78 -2.58 4.49 4.68
CA ASP A 78 -3.13 5.70 4.06
C ASP A 78 -2.03 6.72 3.76
N TRP A 79 -1.06 6.86 4.65
CA TRP A 79 0.11 7.69 4.42
C TRP A 79 0.91 7.22 3.19
N ALA A 80 1.11 5.91 3.04
CA ALA A 80 1.90 5.36 1.93
C ALA A 80 1.29 5.71 0.58
N PHE A 81 -0.03 5.62 0.47
CA PHE A 81 -0.74 5.94 -0.78
C PHE A 81 -1.14 7.41 -0.91
N GLY A 82 -1.07 8.17 0.18
CA GLY A 82 -1.54 9.55 0.20
C GLY A 82 -3.06 9.68 -0.01
N ALA A 83 -3.81 8.65 0.36
CA ALA A 83 -5.26 8.56 0.16
C ALA A 83 -5.86 7.57 1.17
N PRO A 84 -7.16 7.67 1.50
CA PRO A 84 -7.79 6.80 2.50
C PRO A 84 -8.07 5.40 1.96
N VAL A 85 -7.02 4.63 1.67
CA VAL A 85 -7.13 3.30 1.08
C VAL A 85 -7.47 2.21 2.10
N SER A 86 -7.15 2.39 3.38
CA SER A 86 -7.35 1.37 4.41
C SER A 86 -8.80 0.96 4.58
N ASP A 87 -9.73 1.91 4.48
CA ASP A 87 -11.16 1.62 4.58
C ASP A 87 -11.66 0.76 3.42
N ILE A 88 -11.10 0.97 2.23
CA ILE A 88 -11.40 0.13 1.05
C ILE A 88 -10.90 -1.29 1.28
N VAL A 89 -9.66 -1.43 1.73
CA VAL A 89 -9.02 -2.74 1.88
C VAL A 89 -9.63 -3.55 3.01
N PHE A 90 -9.77 -2.94 4.19
CA PHE A 90 -10.14 -3.66 5.42
C PHE A 90 -11.59 -3.51 5.83
N GLY A 91 -12.27 -2.44 5.39
CA GLY A 91 -13.65 -2.17 5.77
C GLY A 91 -13.78 -2.10 7.29
N ASP A 92 -14.72 -2.84 7.85
CA ASP A 92 -14.98 -2.87 9.30
C ASP A 92 -14.11 -3.87 10.06
N SER A 93 -13.30 -4.68 9.35
CA SER A 93 -12.39 -5.64 9.99
C SER A 93 -11.10 -4.96 10.43
N TYR A 94 -10.52 -5.43 11.52
CA TYR A 94 -9.17 -4.99 11.89
C TYR A 94 -8.16 -5.44 10.85
N CYS A 95 -7.18 -4.59 10.54
CA CYS A 95 -6.17 -4.90 9.53
C CYS A 95 -5.24 -6.06 9.93
N PHE A 96 -5.23 -6.44 11.19
CA PHE A 96 -4.48 -7.59 11.70
C PHE A 96 -5.33 -8.86 11.86
N THR A 97 -6.58 -8.85 11.41
CA THR A 97 -7.41 -10.06 11.36
C THR A 97 -6.75 -11.09 10.43
N THR A 98 -6.67 -12.33 10.88
CA THR A 98 -5.91 -13.36 10.17
C THR A 98 -6.79 -14.33 9.39
N SER A 99 -6.21 -14.85 8.31
CA SER A 99 -6.72 -16.01 7.60
C SER A 99 -5.53 -16.95 7.36
N GLY A 100 -5.63 -18.19 7.84
CA GLY A 100 -4.50 -19.12 7.77
C GLY A 100 -3.25 -18.62 8.51
N GLY A 101 -3.43 -17.76 9.52
CA GLY A 101 -2.33 -17.17 10.30
C GLY A 101 -1.69 -15.94 9.67
N VAL A 102 -2.15 -15.50 8.49
CA VAL A 102 -1.61 -14.32 7.79
C VAL A 102 -2.57 -13.15 8.00
N THR A 103 -2.05 -12.01 8.45
CA THR A 103 -2.87 -10.82 8.69
C THR A 103 -3.36 -10.20 7.38
N GLY A 104 -4.46 -9.44 7.46
CA GLY A 104 -4.98 -8.69 6.32
C GLY A 104 -3.95 -7.71 5.76
N MET A 105 -3.21 -7.03 6.62
CA MET A 105 -2.13 -6.12 6.21
C MET A 105 -1.04 -6.86 5.42
N GLU A 106 -0.59 -8.01 5.90
CA GLU A 106 0.40 -8.83 5.19
C GLU A 106 -0.12 -9.31 3.83
N GLN A 107 -1.37 -9.76 3.78
CA GLN A 107 -2.00 -10.19 2.53
C GLN A 107 -2.06 -9.05 1.52
N PHE A 108 -2.45 -7.88 1.97
CA PHE A 108 -2.54 -6.70 1.09
C PHE A 108 -1.17 -6.32 0.56
N LEU A 109 -0.17 -6.18 1.43
CA LEU A 109 1.19 -5.79 1.03
C LEU A 109 1.82 -6.83 0.08
N ALA A 110 1.63 -8.11 0.37
CA ALA A 110 2.13 -9.19 -0.49
C ALA A 110 1.46 -9.19 -1.87
N GLY A 111 0.19 -8.80 -1.94
CA GLY A 111 -0.55 -8.75 -3.21
C GLY A 111 -0.25 -7.51 -4.03
N VAL A 112 -0.16 -6.34 -3.39
CA VAL A 112 -0.05 -5.05 -4.09
C VAL A 112 1.39 -4.72 -4.49
N THR A 113 2.37 -5.06 -3.68
CA THR A 113 3.77 -4.65 -3.91
C THR A 113 4.34 -5.18 -5.23
N PRO A 114 4.19 -6.47 -5.59
CA PRO A 114 4.71 -6.95 -6.87
C PRO A 114 4.08 -6.25 -8.08
N GLY A 115 2.79 -5.93 -8.01
CA GLY A 115 2.09 -5.21 -9.08
C GLY A 115 2.63 -3.79 -9.27
N ILE A 116 2.87 -3.08 -8.17
CA ILE A 116 3.44 -1.73 -8.19
C ILE A 116 4.89 -1.77 -8.70
N GLU A 117 5.69 -2.75 -8.26
CA GLU A 117 7.06 -2.94 -8.75
C GLU A 117 7.09 -3.20 -10.25
N ALA A 118 6.20 -4.05 -10.75
CA ALA A 118 6.11 -4.35 -12.17
C ALA A 118 5.74 -3.11 -12.99
N ALA A 119 4.77 -2.33 -12.52
CA ALA A 119 4.36 -1.08 -13.16
C ALA A 119 5.50 -0.07 -13.19
N PHE A 120 6.23 0.07 -12.08
CA PHE A 120 7.39 0.95 -12.00
C PHE A 120 8.48 0.54 -13.00
N LYS A 121 8.80 -0.75 -13.09
CA LYS A 121 9.79 -1.26 -14.04
C LYS A 121 9.39 -1.00 -15.49
N ARG A 122 8.10 -1.14 -15.81
CA ARG A 122 7.60 -0.82 -17.16
C ARG A 122 7.81 0.66 -17.50
N GLU A 123 7.54 1.55 -16.54
CA GLU A 123 7.74 3.00 -16.73
C GLU A 123 9.21 3.36 -16.90
N VAL A 124 10.10 2.76 -16.11
CA VAL A 124 11.55 2.97 -16.25
C VAL A 124 12.00 2.55 -17.63
N LYS A 125 11.55 1.40 -18.11
CA LYS A 125 11.89 0.91 -19.45
C LYS A 125 11.36 1.84 -20.55
N ALA A 126 10.11 2.29 -20.42
CA ALA A 126 9.50 3.23 -21.37
C ALA A 126 10.26 4.57 -21.40
N ALA A 127 10.70 5.05 -20.25
CA ALA A 127 11.49 6.28 -20.13
C ALA A 127 12.86 6.13 -20.81
N GLU A 128 13.52 4.98 -20.62
CA GLU A 128 14.80 4.69 -21.30
C GLU A 128 14.64 4.63 -22.82
N GLU A 129 13.60 3.95 -23.31
CA GLU A 129 13.32 3.86 -24.74
C GLU A 129 13.04 5.24 -25.34
N HIS A 130 12.28 6.06 -24.64
CA HIS A 130 12.00 7.42 -25.09
C HIS A 130 13.28 8.26 -25.14
N ARG A 131 14.13 8.17 -24.14
CA ARG A 131 15.40 8.89 -24.06
C ARG A 131 16.35 8.45 -25.18
N MET A 132 16.41 7.15 -25.48
CA MET A 132 17.23 6.62 -26.57
C MET A 132 16.76 7.15 -27.91
N LYS A 133 15.46 7.18 -28.17
CA LYS A 133 14.90 7.76 -29.40
C LYS A 133 15.21 9.24 -29.53
N TYR A 134 15.12 9.98 -28.44
CA TYR A 134 15.45 11.39 -28.39
C TYR A 134 16.92 11.63 -28.73
N LEU A 135 17.84 10.84 -28.17
CA LEU A 135 19.27 10.94 -28.44
C LEU A 135 19.61 10.57 -29.89
N GLU A 136 18.96 9.59 -30.50
CA GLU A 136 19.15 9.22 -31.88
C GLU A 136 18.81 10.38 -32.83
N LYS A 137 17.80 11.17 -32.50
CA LYS A 137 17.41 12.34 -33.27
C LYS A 137 18.54 13.38 -33.41
N TYR A 138 19.45 13.43 -32.45
CA TYR A 138 20.53 14.40 -32.41
C TYR A 138 21.90 13.82 -32.77
N LYS A 139 21.95 12.56 -33.16
CA LYS A 139 23.18 11.85 -33.54
C LYS A 139 23.49 11.93 -35.03
N LYS A 140 23.27 13.03 -35.65
CA LYS A 140 23.63 13.16 -37.08
C LYS A 140 24.92 13.94 -37.24
#